data_7d645a723330e8741310240a1b2aa90d
#
_entry.id   7d645a723330e8741310240a1b2aa90d
#
_cell.length_a   1.000
_cell.length_b   1.000
_cell.length_c   1.000
_cell.angle_alpha   90.00
_cell.angle_beta   90.00
_cell.angle_gamma   90.00
#
_symmetry.space_group_name_H-M   'P 1'
#
loop_
_entity.id
_entity.type
_entity.pdbx_description
1 polymer ?
#
loop_
_entity_poly.entity_id
_entity_poly.type
_entity_poly.pdbx_seq_one_letter_code
_entity_poly.pdbx_strand_id
1 'polypeptide(L)'
;MKKIFHISGTTLPGGGPEHIYQLTKYLNHNDLEFVLCTAKDGSYWGKFNSLGIKIYNLALRKPSFRESFKLFLILRKEKPDLIHTHGKGPGLYGRIIGKFFKIPVIHTFHGFHYEDLSFLKQKLHLAVEIFLAFITDQHIFVSNGEKNRARVISFLDEDKSTII
;
A
#
# COMPACT_ATOMS: atom_id res chain seq x y z
N MET A 1 -1.45 -0.54 22.38
CA MET A 1 -1.93 0.12 21.16
C MET A 1 -1.11 -0.40 19.98
N LYS A 2 -1.74 -0.91 18.92
CA LYS A 2 -1.08 -1.46 17.74
C LYS A 2 -0.87 -0.36 16.71
N LYS A 3 0.34 -0.27 16.14
CA LYS A 3 0.69 0.76 15.16
C LYS A 3 0.50 0.26 13.73
N ILE A 4 -0.39 0.90 12.98
CA ILE A 4 -0.65 0.64 11.55
C ILE A 4 0.02 1.73 10.73
N PHE A 5 0.90 1.33 9.81
CA PHE A 5 1.63 2.23 8.93
C PHE A 5 1.08 2.14 7.49
N HIS A 6 0.28 3.13 7.10
CA HIS A 6 -0.23 3.24 5.73
C HIS A 6 0.83 3.83 4.79
N ILE A 7 0.96 3.24 3.60
CA ILE A 7 1.83 3.75 2.54
C ILE A 7 1.00 3.97 1.27
N SER A 8 0.90 5.22 0.83
CA SER A 8 0.18 5.63 -0.38
C SER A 8 1.09 6.43 -1.33
N GLY A 9 0.81 6.40 -2.62
CA GLY A 9 1.59 7.14 -3.62
C GLY A 9 1.16 8.57 -3.84
N THR A 10 -0.02 8.98 -3.35
CA THR A 10 -0.62 10.29 -3.67
C THR A 10 -1.68 10.69 -2.64
N THR A 11 -1.94 11.98 -2.55
CA THR A 11 -3.09 12.59 -1.87
C THR A 11 -4.09 13.24 -2.83
N LEU A 12 -3.96 12.96 -4.13
CA LEU A 12 -4.99 13.34 -5.12
C LEU A 12 -6.29 12.57 -4.85
N PRO A 13 -7.47 13.15 -5.16
CA PRO A 13 -8.74 12.44 -5.04
C PRO A 13 -8.75 11.12 -5.80
N GLY A 14 -9.20 10.06 -5.12
CA GLY A 14 -9.25 8.70 -5.69
C GLY A 14 -9.51 7.64 -4.64
N GLY A 15 -9.74 6.40 -5.07
CA GLY A 15 -10.11 5.28 -4.18
C GLY A 15 -9.07 4.99 -3.08
N GLY A 16 -7.76 5.08 -3.39
CA GLY A 16 -6.71 4.83 -2.40
C GLY A 16 -6.72 5.82 -1.24
N PRO A 17 -6.61 7.14 -1.48
CA PRO A 17 -6.69 8.13 -0.42
C PRO A 17 -8.02 8.12 0.34
N GLU A 18 -9.15 7.90 -0.34
CA GLU A 18 -10.46 7.77 0.31
C GLU A 18 -10.49 6.55 1.25
N HIS A 19 -10.04 5.39 0.78
CA HIS A 19 -10.00 4.18 1.59
C HIS A 19 -9.17 4.38 2.88
N ILE A 20 -7.97 4.96 2.77
CA ILE A 20 -7.12 5.26 3.93
C ILE A 20 -7.83 6.24 4.87
N TYR A 21 -8.46 7.28 4.33
CA TYR A 21 -9.17 8.27 5.13
C TYR A 21 -10.31 7.65 5.92
N GLN A 22 -11.13 6.80 5.28
CA GLN A 22 -12.24 6.11 5.94
C GLN A 22 -11.75 5.14 7.02
N LEU A 23 -10.75 4.30 6.70
CA LEU A 23 -10.14 3.40 7.69
C LEU A 23 -9.61 4.17 8.90
N THR A 24 -8.83 5.22 8.67
CA THR A 24 -8.23 6.01 9.75
C THR A 24 -9.29 6.73 10.57
N LYS A 25 -10.37 7.22 9.95
CA LYS A 25 -11.43 7.97 10.63
C LYS A 25 -12.33 7.11 11.50
N TYR A 26 -12.65 5.89 11.03
CA TYR A 26 -13.71 5.08 11.66
C TYR A 26 -13.20 3.88 12.46
N LEU A 27 -11.94 3.49 12.32
CA LEU A 27 -11.37 2.47 13.19
C LEU A 27 -11.10 3.00 14.60
N ASN A 28 -11.10 2.09 15.56
CA ASN A 28 -10.95 2.44 16.99
C ASN A 28 -9.54 2.96 17.32
N HIS A 29 -9.43 4.26 17.60
CA HIS A 29 -8.19 4.91 18.00
C HIS A 29 -7.72 4.59 19.44
N ASN A 30 -8.54 3.95 20.27
CA ASN A 30 -8.11 3.55 21.61
C ASN A 30 -7.09 2.40 21.55
N ASP A 31 -7.20 1.53 20.55
CA ASP A 31 -6.35 0.35 20.37
C ASP A 31 -5.34 0.49 19.22
N LEU A 32 -5.56 1.46 18.31
CA LEU A 32 -4.80 1.63 17.08
C LEU A 32 -4.17 3.01 16.97
N GLU A 33 -2.88 3.05 16.65
CA GLU A 33 -2.14 4.23 16.23
C GLU A 33 -1.95 4.19 14.70
N PHE A 34 -2.30 5.28 14.00
CA PHE A 34 -2.13 5.38 12.56
C PHE A 34 -0.99 6.31 12.19
N VAL A 35 -0.13 5.85 11.29
CA VAL A 35 0.90 6.66 10.65
C VAL A 35 0.74 6.55 9.14
N LEU A 36 0.86 7.66 8.42
CA LEU A 36 0.73 7.70 6.97
C LEU A 36 2.03 8.17 6.32
N CYS A 37 2.45 7.48 5.26
CA CYS A 37 3.50 7.91 4.35
C CYS A 37 2.91 8.10 2.96
N THR A 38 2.94 9.34 2.42
CA THR A 38 2.32 9.70 1.14
C THR A 38 2.92 10.97 0.55
N ALA A 39 2.71 11.23 -0.75
CA ALA A 39 3.10 12.50 -1.35
C ALA A 39 2.13 13.63 -0.96
N LYS A 40 2.66 14.84 -0.79
CA LYS A 40 1.86 16.07 -0.59
C LYS A 40 1.50 16.68 -1.95
N ASP A 41 0.56 16.07 -2.66
CA ASP A 41 0.23 16.42 -4.05
C ASP A 41 -1.26 16.62 -4.34
N GLY A 42 -2.12 16.57 -3.31
CA GLY A 42 -3.56 16.69 -3.49
C GLY A 42 -4.36 17.12 -2.25
N SER A 43 -5.68 17.23 -2.42
CA SER A 43 -6.62 17.74 -1.39
C SER A 43 -6.75 16.83 -0.16
N TYR A 44 -6.46 15.52 -0.30
CA TYR A 44 -6.50 14.60 0.83
C TYR A 44 -5.41 14.86 1.87
N TRP A 45 -4.34 15.58 1.52
CA TRP A 45 -3.34 16.00 2.51
C TRP A 45 -3.95 16.79 3.66
N GLY A 46 -4.84 17.76 3.35
CA GLY A 46 -5.56 18.53 4.37
C GLY A 46 -6.50 17.66 5.21
N LYS A 47 -7.22 16.73 4.57
CA LYS A 47 -8.11 15.77 5.27
C LYS A 47 -7.34 14.87 6.23
N PHE A 48 -6.18 14.35 5.83
CA PHE A 48 -5.33 13.54 6.72
C PHE A 48 -4.77 14.33 7.89
N ASN A 49 -4.33 15.58 7.65
CA ASN A 49 -3.87 16.46 8.74
C ASN A 49 -4.99 16.72 9.78
N SER A 50 -6.25 16.86 9.36
CA SER A 50 -7.38 17.06 10.28
C SER A 50 -7.69 15.86 11.16
N LEU A 51 -7.19 14.65 10.82
CA LEU A 51 -7.32 13.47 11.66
C LEU A 51 -6.28 13.42 12.80
N GLY A 52 -5.33 14.36 12.85
CA GLY A 52 -4.29 14.41 13.89
C GLY A 52 -3.26 13.28 13.83
N ILE A 53 -3.22 12.50 12.75
CA ILE A 53 -2.26 11.40 12.59
C ILE A 53 -0.90 11.90 12.12
N LYS A 54 0.14 11.14 12.41
CA LYS A 54 1.49 11.42 11.95
C LYS A 54 1.63 11.14 10.46
N ILE A 55 2.14 12.12 9.68
CA ILE A 55 2.27 11.99 8.23
C ILE A 55 3.73 12.26 7.82
N TYR A 56 4.26 11.36 6.99
CA TYR A 56 5.54 11.51 6.30
C TYR A 56 5.32 11.86 4.82
N ASN A 57 5.96 12.93 4.34
CA ASN A 57 5.90 13.32 2.93
C ASN A 57 6.98 12.59 2.12
N LEU A 58 6.55 11.58 1.32
CA LEU A 58 7.42 10.85 0.40
C LEU A 58 6.71 10.58 -0.93
N ALA A 59 7.44 10.76 -2.04
CA ALA A 59 6.93 10.53 -3.40
C ALA A 59 7.23 9.09 -3.87
N LEU A 60 6.35 8.16 -3.56
CA LEU A 60 6.54 6.71 -3.80
C LEU A 60 5.85 6.19 -5.07
N ARG A 61 5.34 7.06 -5.97
CA ARG A 61 4.68 6.63 -7.22
C ARG A 61 5.65 6.05 -8.25
N LYS A 62 6.88 6.55 -8.28
CA LYS A 62 7.92 6.11 -9.23
C LYS A 62 9.09 5.45 -8.49
N PRO A 63 9.80 4.52 -9.13
CA PRO A 63 11.02 3.94 -8.57
C PRO A 63 12.06 5.02 -8.22
N SER A 64 12.54 5.01 -6.97
CA SER A 64 13.54 5.94 -6.47
C SER A 64 14.29 5.33 -5.29
N PHE A 65 15.59 5.11 -5.44
CA PHE A 65 16.44 4.63 -4.34
C PHE A 65 16.45 5.56 -3.15
N ARG A 66 16.45 6.87 -3.40
CA ARG A 66 16.43 7.87 -2.35
C ARG A 66 15.17 7.79 -1.48
N GLU A 67 14.00 7.71 -2.11
CA GLU A 67 12.71 7.63 -1.40
C GLU A 67 12.53 6.26 -0.72
N SER A 68 13.02 5.18 -1.34
CA SER A 68 13.06 3.84 -0.76
C SER A 68 13.92 3.82 0.52
N PHE A 69 15.11 4.42 0.48
CA PHE A 69 16.00 4.50 1.64
C PHE A 69 15.40 5.34 2.78
N LYS A 70 14.75 6.47 2.45
CA LYS A 70 14.01 7.25 3.46
C LYS A 70 12.90 6.45 4.11
N LEU A 71 12.09 5.72 3.29
CA LEU A 71 11.04 4.85 3.81
C LEU A 71 11.61 3.78 4.74
N PHE A 72 12.73 3.16 4.37
CA PHE A 72 13.43 2.18 5.20
C PHE A 72 13.81 2.78 6.58
N LEU A 73 14.40 3.98 6.61
CA LEU A 73 14.77 4.65 7.86
C LEU A 73 13.54 5.01 8.71
N ILE A 74 12.45 5.44 8.06
CA ILE A 74 11.19 5.75 8.75
C ILE A 74 10.60 4.49 9.37
N LEU A 75 10.49 3.38 8.64
CA LEU A 75 9.94 2.12 9.16
C LEU A 75 10.80 1.55 10.29
N ARG A 76 12.13 1.66 10.18
CA ARG A 76 13.05 1.29 11.26
C ARG A 76 12.83 2.11 12.53
N LYS A 77 12.51 3.42 12.39
CA LYS A 77 12.22 4.33 13.50
C LYS A 77 10.85 4.07 14.11
N GLU A 78 9.82 3.95 13.26
CA GLU A 78 8.43 3.82 13.68
C GLU A 78 8.09 2.45 14.26
N LYS A 79 8.76 1.39 13.81
CA LYS A 79 8.57 -0.01 14.22
C LYS A 79 7.09 -0.39 14.25
N PRO A 80 6.35 -0.26 13.13
CA PRO A 80 4.93 -0.57 13.13
C PRO A 80 4.67 -2.06 13.35
N ASP A 81 3.49 -2.37 13.89
CA ASP A 81 2.99 -3.75 14.01
C ASP A 81 2.43 -4.29 12.69
N LEU A 82 2.01 -3.39 11.79
CA LEU A 82 1.42 -3.72 10.49
C LEU A 82 1.75 -2.63 9.47
N ILE A 83 2.09 -3.04 8.27
CA ILE A 83 2.20 -2.16 7.10
C ILE A 83 1.01 -2.41 6.18
N HIS A 84 0.32 -1.33 5.79
CA HIS A 84 -0.76 -1.38 4.81
C HIS A 84 -0.41 -0.54 3.60
N THR A 85 -0.15 -1.18 2.47
CA THR A 85 0.27 -0.52 1.23
C THR A 85 -0.90 -0.37 0.25
N HIS A 86 -0.93 0.76 -0.49
CA HIS A 86 -2.02 1.11 -1.41
C HIS A 86 -1.48 1.42 -2.80
N GLY A 87 -1.81 0.56 -3.78
CA GLY A 87 -1.41 0.71 -5.18
C GLY A 87 0.05 0.31 -5.48
N LYS A 88 0.44 0.39 -6.77
CA LYS A 88 1.66 -0.24 -7.31
C LYS A 88 2.97 0.25 -6.69
N GLY A 89 3.25 1.55 -6.72
CA GLY A 89 4.51 2.12 -6.23
C GLY A 89 4.73 1.87 -4.73
N PRO A 90 3.81 2.32 -3.86
CA PRO A 90 3.83 2.02 -2.43
C PRO A 90 3.88 0.52 -2.13
N GLY A 91 3.15 -0.28 -2.91
CA GLY A 91 3.15 -1.74 -2.81
C GLY A 91 4.53 -2.36 -3.04
N LEU A 92 5.28 -1.87 -4.03
CA LEU A 92 6.64 -2.37 -4.30
C LEU A 92 7.55 -2.15 -3.08
N TYR A 93 7.62 -0.91 -2.58
CA TYR A 93 8.53 -0.57 -1.49
C TYR A 93 8.09 -1.17 -0.15
N GLY A 94 6.81 -0.99 0.19
CA GLY A 94 6.30 -1.40 1.50
C GLY A 94 6.33 -2.91 1.70
N ARG A 95 6.01 -3.71 0.66
CA ARG A 95 6.05 -5.18 0.73
C ARG A 95 7.49 -5.69 0.90
N ILE A 96 8.46 -5.17 0.13
CA ILE A 96 9.87 -5.58 0.23
C ILE A 96 10.46 -5.19 1.60
N ILE A 97 10.28 -3.95 2.03
CA ILE A 97 10.84 -3.47 3.30
C ILE A 97 10.13 -4.13 4.49
N GLY A 98 8.82 -4.34 4.41
CA GLY A 98 8.05 -5.07 5.42
C GLY A 98 8.56 -6.49 5.61
N LYS A 99 8.80 -7.21 4.52
CA LYS A 99 9.41 -8.55 4.56
C LYS A 99 10.80 -8.54 5.19
N PHE A 100 11.62 -7.53 4.84
CA PHE A 100 12.97 -7.38 5.42
C PHE A 100 12.91 -7.20 6.94
N PHE A 101 11.99 -6.37 7.45
CA PHE A 101 11.81 -6.15 8.88
C PHE A 101 10.94 -7.20 9.57
N LYS A 102 10.42 -8.19 8.85
CA LYS A 102 9.48 -9.22 9.34
C LYS A 102 8.20 -8.60 9.92
N ILE A 103 7.76 -7.49 9.35
CA ILE A 103 6.51 -6.82 9.70
C ILE A 103 5.42 -7.35 8.76
N PRO A 104 4.25 -7.78 9.28
CA PRO A 104 3.13 -8.20 8.45
C PRO A 104 2.70 -7.10 7.47
N VAL A 105 2.38 -7.50 6.23
CA VAL A 105 2.00 -6.57 5.16
C VAL A 105 0.64 -6.92 4.58
N ILE A 106 -0.27 -5.95 4.60
CA ILE A 106 -1.51 -5.94 3.81
C ILE A 106 -1.29 -5.10 2.56
N HIS A 107 -1.77 -5.56 1.42
CA HIS A 107 -1.75 -4.78 0.18
C HIS A 107 -3.15 -4.61 -0.40
N THR A 108 -3.59 -3.37 -0.59
CA THR A 108 -4.83 -3.05 -1.31
C THR A 108 -4.52 -2.67 -2.75
N PHE A 109 -5.10 -3.41 -3.68
CA PHE A 109 -5.11 -3.05 -5.09
C PHE A 109 -6.12 -1.93 -5.33
N HIS A 110 -5.71 -0.88 -6.05
CA HIS A 110 -6.54 0.24 -6.49
C HIS A 110 -6.39 0.42 -8.00
N GLY A 111 -6.85 -0.57 -8.76
CA GLY A 111 -6.68 -0.65 -10.20
C GLY A 111 -5.49 -1.52 -10.61
N PHE A 112 -5.76 -2.80 -10.87
CA PHE A 112 -4.79 -3.71 -11.44
C PHE A 112 -4.86 -3.62 -12.98
N HIS A 113 -4.07 -2.68 -13.53
CA HIS A 113 -3.99 -2.43 -14.97
C HIS A 113 -2.64 -2.89 -15.49
N TYR A 114 -2.61 -3.92 -16.32
CA TYR A 114 -1.42 -4.45 -16.97
C TYR A 114 -1.63 -4.65 -18.49
N GLU A 115 -2.89 -4.71 -18.92
CA GLU A 115 -3.30 -5.01 -20.28
C GLU A 115 -2.83 -3.95 -21.30
N ASP A 116 -2.77 -2.68 -20.88
CA ASP A 116 -2.33 -1.55 -21.71
C ASP A 116 -0.80 -1.46 -21.88
N LEU A 117 -0.06 -2.35 -21.24
CA LEU A 117 1.40 -2.35 -21.31
C LEU A 117 1.87 -3.12 -22.57
N SER A 118 3.03 -2.73 -23.14
CA SER A 118 3.67 -3.54 -24.16
C SER A 118 4.04 -4.93 -23.59
N PHE A 119 4.04 -5.95 -24.45
CA PHE A 119 4.21 -7.36 -24.08
C PHE A 119 5.36 -7.63 -23.07
N LEU A 120 6.54 -7.04 -23.32
CA LEU A 120 7.68 -7.21 -22.41
C LEU A 120 7.47 -6.55 -21.03
N LYS A 121 6.89 -5.33 -21.03
CA LYS A 121 6.55 -4.62 -19.78
C LYS A 121 5.46 -5.34 -19.01
N GLN A 122 4.49 -5.94 -19.70
CA GLN A 122 3.45 -6.75 -19.10
C GLN A 122 4.04 -7.96 -18.37
N LYS A 123 4.91 -8.74 -19.05
CA LYS A 123 5.59 -9.89 -18.43
C LYS A 123 6.42 -9.50 -17.22
N LEU A 124 7.20 -8.42 -17.33
CA LEU A 124 8.01 -7.93 -16.21
C LEU A 124 7.13 -7.48 -15.04
N HIS A 125 6.06 -6.76 -15.32
CA HIS A 125 5.12 -6.31 -14.29
C HIS A 125 4.47 -7.50 -13.58
N LEU A 126 3.99 -8.50 -14.32
CA LEU A 126 3.40 -9.70 -13.74
C LEU A 126 4.41 -10.50 -12.92
N ALA A 127 5.64 -10.66 -13.39
CA ALA A 127 6.70 -11.34 -12.63
C ALA A 127 7.00 -10.64 -11.29
N VAL A 128 7.04 -9.30 -11.30
CA VAL A 128 7.21 -8.50 -10.07
C VAL A 128 6.01 -8.69 -9.15
N GLU A 129 4.78 -8.63 -9.65
CA GLU A 129 3.58 -8.81 -8.80
C GLU A 129 3.46 -10.23 -8.24
N ILE A 130 3.85 -11.27 -8.99
CA ILE A 130 3.92 -12.65 -8.51
C ILE A 130 4.91 -12.75 -7.33
N PHE A 131 6.12 -12.20 -7.47
CA PHE A 131 7.10 -12.16 -6.39
C PHE A 131 6.55 -11.39 -5.17
N LEU A 132 5.94 -10.23 -5.39
CA LEU A 132 5.39 -9.42 -4.31
C LEU A 132 4.19 -10.10 -3.63
N ALA A 133 3.35 -10.82 -4.37
CA ALA A 133 2.25 -11.58 -3.79
C ALA A 133 2.75 -12.68 -2.85
N PHE A 134 3.84 -13.36 -3.22
CA PHE A 134 4.45 -14.39 -2.38
C PHE A 134 4.93 -13.85 -1.02
N ILE A 135 5.39 -12.60 -0.95
CA ILE A 135 5.89 -11.98 0.29
C ILE A 135 4.85 -11.13 1.03
N THR A 136 3.59 -11.12 0.57
CA THR A 136 2.49 -10.36 1.16
C THR A 136 1.63 -11.29 2.03
N ASP A 137 1.22 -10.82 3.20
CA ASP A 137 0.43 -11.64 4.13
C ASP A 137 -1.06 -11.61 3.80
N GLN A 138 -1.59 -10.46 3.32
CA GLN A 138 -3.00 -10.31 2.99
C GLN A 138 -3.21 -9.35 1.80
N HIS A 139 -4.15 -9.68 0.92
CA HIS A 139 -4.53 -8.89 -0.24
C HIS A 139 -5.97 -8.38 -0.11
N ILE A 140 -6.19 -7.11 -0.44
CA ILE A 140 -7.51 -6.49 -0.48
C ILE A 140 -7.79 -6.01 -1.90
N PHE A 141 -8.96 -6.37 -2.42
CA PHE A 141 -9.49 -5.92 -3.70
C PHE A 141 -10.71 -5.02 -3.48
N VAL A 142 -10.80 -3.94 -4.24
CA VAL A 142 -11.92 -2.98 -4.15
C VAL A 142 -13.13 -3.41 -5.00
N SER A 143 -13.03 -4.52 -5.73
CA SER A 143 -14.15 -5.12 -6.47
C SER A 143 -13.84 -6.56 -6.92
N ASN A 144 -14.92 -7.31 -7.21
CA ASN A 144 -14.81 -8.63 -7.86
C ASN A 144 -14.09 -8.56 -9.22
N GLY A 145 -14.34 -7.50 -10.01
CA GLY A 145 -13.69 -7.31 -11.30
C GLY A 145 -12.17 -7.17 -11.18
N GLU A 146 -11.70 -6.47 -10.15
CA GLU A 146 -10.27 -6.33 -9.87
C GLU A 146 -9.66 -7.66 -9.40
N LYS A 147 -10.31 -8.37 -8.48
CA LYS A 147 -9.87 -9.69 -8.04
C LYS A 147 -9.77 -10.67 -9.22
N ASN A 148 -10.74 -10.67 -10.14
CA ASN A 148 -10.71 -11.52 -11.33
C ASN A 148 -9.54 -11.19 -12.27
N ARG A 149 -9.22 -9.90 -12.49
CA ARG A 149 -8.04 -9.50 -13.27
C ARG A 149 -6.73 -9.93 -12.61
N ALA A 150 -6.68 -9.93 -11.28
CA ALA A 150 -5.50 -10.31 -10.53
C ALA A 150 -5.26 -11.84 -10.49
N ARG A 151 -6.20 -12.68 -10.95
CA ARG A 151 -6.04 -14.15 -11.02
C ARG A 151 -4.85 -14.64 -11.85
N VAL A 152 -4.29 -13.80 -12.70
CA VAL A 152 -3.04 -14.10 -13.43
C VAL A 152 -1.81 -14.14 -12.52
N ILE A 153 -1.93 -13.66 -11.27
CA ILE A 153 -0.86 -13.69 -10.26
C ILE A 153 -0.95 -15.02 -9.52
N SER A 154 0.00 -15.91 -9.76
CA SER A 154 -0.03 -17.32 -9.34
C SER A 154 -0.05 -17.56 -7.82
N PHE A 155 0.29 -16.57 -6.99
CA PHE A 155 0.36 -16.70 -5.53
C PHE A 155 -0.68 -15.84 -4.79
N LEU A 156 -1.75 -15.43 -5.50
CA LEU A 156 -2.92 -14.86 -4.86
C LEU A 156 -3.80 -16.00 -4.33
N ASP A 157 -3.54 -16.37 -3.09
CA ASP A 157 -4.32 -17.35 -2.36
C ASP A 157 -5.71 -16.79 -2.04
N GLU A 158 -6.76 -17.59 -2.24
CA GLU A 158 -8.12 -17.21 -1.89
C GLU A 158 -8.25 -16.91 -0.39
N ASP A 159 -7.56 -17.67 0.47
CA ASP A 159 -7.57 -17.49 1.92
C ASP A 159 -6.85 -16.22 2.39
N LYS A 160 -5.97 -15.67 1.53
CA LYS A 160 -5.27 -14.40 1.75
C LYS A 160 -5.89 -13.23 0.99
N SER A 161 -7.08 -13.39 0.45
CA SER A 161 -7.71 -12.40 -0.43
C SER A 161 -9.10 -12.00 0.04
N THR A 162 -9.31 -10.72 0.31
CA THR A 162 -10.58 -10.13 0.73
C THR A 162 -11.05 -9.09 -0.28
N ILE A 163 -12.36 -8.98 -0.46
CA ILE A 163 -13.01 -7.93 -1.27
C ILE A 163 -13.77 -7.01 -0.32
N ILE A 164 -13.66 -5.72 -0.54
CA ILE A 164 -14.36 -4.67 0.21
C ILE A 164 -15.25 -3.85 -0.69
#